data_c49b21a9266064f3da05f7c180ab7925
#
_entry.id   c49b21a9266064f3da05f7c180ab7925
#
_cell.length_a   1.000
_cell.length_b   1.000
_cell.length_c   1.000
_cell.angle_alpha   90.00
_cell.angle_beta   90.00
_cell.angle_gamma   90.00
#
_symmetry.space_group_name_H-M   'P 1'
#
loop_
_entity.id
_entity.type
_entity.pdbx_description
1 polymer ?
#
loop_
_entity_poly.entity_id
_entity_poly.type
_entity_poly.pdbx_seq_one_letter_code
_entity_poly.pdbx_strand_id
1 'polypeptide(L)'
;SKPDAKNHPFQKIIKELSIYDDSRKKIPEQICKLSNEGDTLMMEIEQIWLDAYASLLGDVAVHELCFGGLWISGGTAKKHLKNFKSDSFLKQLSNKGRLIDIVKSIPINVILDEEFGLYSAACRAKLL
;
A
#
# COMPACT_ATOMS: atom_id res chain seq x y z
N SER A 1 12.07 -22.30 -6.57
CA SER A 1 12.37 -22.56 -5.14
C SER A 1 11.93 -21.36 -4.35
N LYS A 2 11.23 -21.57 -3.22
CA LYS A 2 10.89 -20.47 -2.33
C LYS A 2 12.16 -19.82 -1.78
N PRO A 3 12.24 -18.49 -1.70
CA PRO A 3 13.40 -17.81 -1.15
C PRO A 3 13.62 -18.25 0.32
N ASP A 4 14.89 -18.49 0.68
CA ASP A 4 15.25 -18.90 2.04
C ASP A 4 15.21 -17.68 2.98
N ALA A 5 14.05 -17.46 3.58
CA ALA A 5 13.82 -16.35 4.50
C ALA A 5 14.70 -16.45 5.77
N LYS A 6 15.17 -17.65 6.17
CA LYS A 6 15.91 -17.85 7.43
C LYS A 6 17.34 -17.33 7.37
N ASN A 7 17.95 -17.34 6.19
CA ASN A 7 19.36 -16.95 6.00
C ASN A 7 19.49 -15.59 5.28
N HIS A 8 18.40 -14.89 5.03
CA HIS A 8 18.43 -13.63 4.32
C HIS A 8 19.15 -12.54 5.14
N PRO A 9 20.05 -11.72 4.54
CA PRO A 9 20.80 -10.66 5.26
C PRO A 9 19.90 -9.68 6.02
N PHE A 10 18.72 -9.41 5.51
CA PHE A 10 17.72 -8.53 6.12
C PHE A 10 17.22 -9.03 7.49
N GLN A 11 17.28 -10.33 7.76
CA GLN A 11 16.94 -10.88 9.07
C GLN A 11 17.84 -10.38 10.20
N LYS A 12 19.11 -10.11 9.92
CA LYS A 12 20.02 -9.53 10.91
C LYS A 12 19.53 -8.15 11.33
N ILE A 13 19.14 -7.33 10.35
CA ILE A 13 18.62 -5.98 10.60
C ILE A 13 17.35 -6.05 11.47
N ILE A 14 16.41 -6.95 11.15
CA ILE A 14 15.16 -7.09 11.92
C ILE A 14 15.42 -7.55 13.36
N LYS A 15 16.37 -8.48 13.58
CA LYS A 15 16.70 -9.00 14.91
C LYS A 15 17.38 -7.96 15.81
N GLU A 16 18.14 -7.06 15.22
CA GLU A 16 18.84 -5.99 15.94
C GLU A 16 17.92 -4.82 16.32
N LEU A 17 16.74 -4.73 15.68
CA LEU A 17 15.79 -3.66 15.92
C LEU A 17 14.88 -3.97 17.11
N SER A 18 14.96 -3.17 18.17
CA SER A 18 13.98 -3.16 19.25
C SER A 18 12.58 -2.76 18.75
N ILE A 19 11.51 -3.23 19.44
CA ILE A 19 10.12 -2.86 19.12
C ILE A 19 9.90 -1.33 19.17
N TYR A 20 10.69 -0.62 19.98
CA TYR A 20 10.59 0.82 20.22
C TYR A 20 11.59 1.65 19.41
N ASP A 21 12.37 1.03 18.51
CA ASP A 21 13.41 1.73 17.76
C ASP A 21 12.79 2.48 16.57
N ASP A 22 13.10 3.78 16.48
CA ASP A 22 12.67 4.67 15.37
C ASP A 22 13.23 4.20 14.00
N SER A 23 14.30 3.42 13.99
CA SER A 23 14.87 2.83 12.78
C SER A 23 13.92 1.85 12.08
N ARG A 24 12.93 1.26 12.80
CA ARG A 24 11.88 0.44 12.19
C ARG A 24 11.02 1.19 11.17
N LYS A 25 10.88 2.49 11.31
CA LYS A 25 10.17 3.34 10.34
C LYS A 25 10.79 3.28 8.94
N LYS A 26 12.08 2.94 8.84
CA LYS A 26 12.82 2.81 7.58
C LYS A 26 12.69 1.42 6.94
N ILE A 27 12.17 0.42 7.66
CA ILE A 27 12.03 -0.95 7.14
C ILE A 27 11.21 -1.00 5.83
N PRO A 28 10.01 -0.39 5.74
CA PRO A 28 9.24 -0.40 4.50
C PRO A 28 10.00 0.21 3.31
N GLU A 29 10.78 1.25 3.55
CA GLU A 29 11.60 1.88 2.51
C GLU A 29 12.72 0.97 2.01
N GLN A 30 13.36 0.24 2.93
CA GLN A 30 14.40 -0.72 2.59
C GLN A 30 13.84 -1.92 1.82
N ILE A 31 12.65 -2.42 2.20
CA ILE A 31 11.94 -3.48 1.47
C ILE A 31 11.68 -3.04 0.04
N CYS A 32 11.07 -1.87 -0.17
CA CYS A 32 10.81 -1.34 -1.50
C CYS A 32 12.10 -1.16 -2.32
N LYS A 33 13.17 -0.68 -1.70
CA LYS A 33 14.46 -0.50 -2.38
C LYS A 33 15.02 -1.83 -2.87
N LEU A 34 15.13 -2.82 -1.99
CA LEU A 34 15.66 -4.15 -2.32
C LEU A 34 14.76 -4.89 -3.32
N SER A 35 13.43 -4.74 -3.22
CA SER A 35 12.48 -5.27 -4.19
C SER A 35 12.75 -4.70 -5.60
N ASN A 36 12.97 -3.39 -5.71
CA ASN A 36 13.32 -2.75 -6.98
C ASN A 36 14.69 -3.18 -7.53
N GLU A 37 15.61 -3.60 -6.65
CA GLU A 37 16.93 -4.16 -7.02
C GLU A 37 16.83 -5.63 -7.44
N GLY A 38 15.65 -6.25 -7.37
CA GLY A 38 15.41 -7.63 -7.81
C GLY A 38 15.57 -8.70 -6.73
N ASP A 39 15.60 -8.31 -5.45
CA ASP A 39 15.60 -9.28 -4.35
C ASP A 39 14.27 -10.04 -4.29
N THR A 40 14.32 -11.34 -4.52
CA THR A 40 13.11 -12.19 -4.65
C THR A 40 12.30 -12.29 -3.38
N LEU A 41 12.94 -12.27 -2.21
CA LEU A 41 12.23 -12.31 -0.93
C LEU A 41 11.53 -10.98 -0.65
N MET A 42 12.19 -9.86 -0.95
CA MET A 42 11.62 -8.53 -0.75
C MET A 42 10.48 -8.27 -1.73
N MET A 43 10.57 -8.78 -2.96
CA MET A 43 9.47 -8.75 -3.94
C MET A 43 8.25 -9.54 -3.44
N GLU A 44 8.45 -10.72 -2.84
CA GLU A 44 7.36 -11.51 -2.27
C GLU A 44 6.71 -10.79 -1.09
N ILE A 45 7.50 -10.19 -0.19
CA ILE A 45 6.99 -9.42 0.94
C ILE A 45 6.19 -8.18 0.46
N GLU A 46 6.72 -7.46 -0.52
CA GLU A 46 6.01 -6.31 -1.11
C GLU A 46 4.69 -6.74 -1.75
N GLN A 47 4.67 -7.87 -2.47
CA GLN A 47 3.46 -8.40 -3.10
C GLN A 47 2.40 -8.78 -2.06
N ILE A 48 2.78 -9.44 -0.96
CA ILE A 48 1.86 -9.77 0.13
C ILE A 48 1.23 -8.50 0.70
N TRP A 49 2.02 -7.45 0.89
CA TRP A 49 1.53 -6.17 1.38
C TRP A 49 0.56 -5.52 0.37
N LEU A 50 0.92 -5.52 -0.93
CA LEU A 50 0.07 -4.98 -1.99
C LEU A 50 -1.27 -5.70 -2.10
N ASP A 51 -1.27 -7.03 -1.98
CA ASP A 51 -2.48 -7.84 -2.03
C ASP A 51 -3.39 -7.55 -0.82
N ALA A 52 -2.82 -7.44 0.37
CA ALA A 52 -3.56 -7.07 1.58
C ALA A 52 -4.15 -5.64 1.46
N TYR A 53 -3.36 -4.71 0.93
CA TYR A 53 -3.79 -3.33 0.73
C TYR A 53 -4.90 -3.23 -0.33
N ALA A 54 -4.76 -3.93 -1.46
CA ALA A 54 -5.80 -4.01 -2.48
C ALA A 54 -7.10 -4.60 -1.92
N SER A 55 -7.00 -5.67 -1.13
CA SER A 55 -8.16 -6.27 -0.48
C SER A 55 -8.86 -5.29 0.45
N LEU A 56 -8.11 -4.58 1.30
CA LEU A 56 -8.67 -3.55 2.19
C LEU A 56 -9.39 -2.44 1.41
N LEU A 57 -8.77 -1.93 0.35
CA LEU A 57 -9.41 -0.89 -0.49
C LEU A 57 -10.72 -1.40 -1.11
N GLY A 58 -10.75 -2.65 -1.56
CA GLY A 58 -11.97 -3.26 -2.06
C GLY A 58 -13.05 -3.42 -0.98
N ASP A 59 -12.68 -3.72 0.27
CA ASP A 59 -13.63 -3.79 1.39
C ASP A 59 -14.19 -2.41 1.72
N VAL A 60 -13.36 -1.37 1.75
CA VAL A 60 -13.80 0.02 1.91
C VAL A 60 -14.74 0.44 0.78
N ALA A 61 -14.41 0.10 -0.46
CA ALA A 61 -15.23 0.41 -1.62
C ALA A 61 -16.64 -0.20 -1.51
N VAL A 62 -16.72 -1.45 -1.05
CA VAL A 62 -18.01 -2.14 -0.82
C VAL A 62 -18.77 -1.56 0.36
N HIS A 63 -18.06 -1.27 1.45
CA HIS A 63 -18.68 -0.77 2.69
C HIS A 63 -19.25 0.64 2.51
N GLU A 64 -18.49 1.53 1.88
CA GLU A 64 -18.84 2.95 1.75
C GLU A 64 -19.65 3.25 0.48
N LEU A 65 -19.66 2.34 -0.51
CA LEU A 65 -20.31 2.55 -1.82
C LEU A 65 -19.94 3.90 -2.44
N CYS A 66 -18.64 4.24 -2.36
CA CYS A 66 -18.11 5.55 -2.71
C CYS A 66 -18.03 5.78 -4.24
N PHE A 67 -19.18 5.80 -4.93
CA PHE A 67 -19.24 5.97 -6.39
C PHE A 67 -18.59 7.26 -6.91
N GLY A 68 -18.43 8.26 -6.07
CA GLY A 68 -17.64 9.47 -6.38
C GLY A 68 -16.14 9.27 -6.45
N GLY A 69 -15.66 8.11 -6.01
CA GLY A 69 -14.25 7.71 -6.04
C GLY A 69 -13.64 7.46 -4.67
N LEU A 70 -12.69 6.54 -4.64
CA LEU A 70 -11.81 6.27 -3.52
C LEU A 70 -10.48 7.00 -3.73
N TRP A 71 -10.03 7.73 -2.72
CA TRP A 71 -8.85 8.58 -2.82
C TRP A 71 -7.74 8.06 -1.90
N ILE A 72 -6.61 7.69 -2.50
CA ILE A 72 -5.42 7.21 -1.79
C ILE A 72 -4.42 8.38 -1.70
N SER A 73 -3.92 8.68 -0.49
CA SER A 73 -2.95 9.76 -0.27
C SER A 73 -1.81 9.31 0.64
N GLY A 74 -0.77 10.14 0.73
CA GLY A 74 0.38 9.93 1.60
C GLY A 74 1.61 9.37 0.89
N GLY A 75 2.74 9.32 1.58
CA GLY A 75 4.03 8.96 1.00
C GLY A 75 4.09 7.56 0.38
N THR A 76 3.34 6.60 0.92
CA THR A 76 3.23 5.24 0.39
C THR A 76 2.54 5.22 -0.98
N ALA A 77 1.52 6.06 -1.17
CA ALA A 77 0.76 6.13 -2.41
C ALA A 77 1.64 6.49 -3.62
N LYS A 78 2.52 7.47 -3.45
CA LYS A 78 3.46 7.91 -4.49
C LYS A 78 4.47 6.82 -4.84
N LYS A 79 5.03 6.13 -3.83
CA LYS A 79 6.04 5.08 -4.02
C LYS A 79 5.49 3.87 -4.78
N HIS A 80 4.22 3.50 -4.55
CA HIS A 80 3.57 2.32 -5.15
C HIS A 80 2.63 2.65 -6.32
N LEU A 81 2.71 3.85 -6.91
CA LEU A 81 1.82 4.27 -7.99
C LEU A 81 1.79 3.31 -9.18
N LYS A 82 2.96 2.74 -9.54
CA LYS A 82 3.04 1.74 -10.62
C LYS A 82 2.31 0.45 -10.26
N ASN A 83 2.46 0.01 -9.02
CA ASN A 83 1.84 -1.21 -8.51
C ASN A 83 0.32 -1.06 -8.44
N PHE A 84 -0.20 0.10 -8.06
CA PHE A 84 -1.65 0.37 -8.04
C PHE A 84 -2.32 0.35 -9.42
N LYS A 85 -1.53 0.57 -10.47
CA LYS A 85 -2.00 0.47 -11.87
C LYS A 85 -1.87 -0.93 -12.45
N SER A 86 -1.26 -1.88 -11.74
CA SER A 86 -1.07 -3.23 -12.24
C SER A 86 -2.38 -4.02 -12.27
N ASP A 87 -2.51 -4.89 -13.26
CA ASP A 87 -3.68 -5.78 -13.39
C ASP A 87 -3.85 -6.69 -12.18
N SER A 88 -2.73 -7.12 -11.58
CA SER A 88 -2.73 -7.94 -10.36
C SER A 88 -3.40 -7.21 -9.19
N PHE A 89 -3.01 -5.95 -8.96
CA PHE A 89 -3.58 -5.13 -7.89
C PHE A 89 -5.07 -4.86 -8.11
N LEU A 90 -5.45 -4.45 -9.32
CA LEU A 90 -6.85 -4.16 -9.67
C LEU A 90 -7.74 -5.41 -9.59
N LYS A 91 -7.20 -6.57 -9.98
CA LYS A 91 -7.88 -7.85 -9.85
C LYS A 91 -8.12 -8.21 -8.38
N GLN A 92 -7.09 -8.07 -7.53
CA GLN A 92 -7.19 -8.34 -6.09
C GLN A 92 -8.17 -7.38 -5.41
N LEU A 93 -8.11 -6.09 -5.74
CA LEU A 93 -9.03 -5.06 -5.24
C LEU A 93 -10.49 -5.40 -5.56
N SER A 94 -10.76 -5.79 -6.81
CA SER A 94 -12.11 -6.11 -7.26
C SER A 94 -12.59 -7.52 -6.90
N ASN A 95 -11.75 -8.35 -6.27
CA ASN A 95 -12.10 -9.73 -5.89
C ASN A 95 -13.06 -9.77 -4.69
N LYS A 96 -14.30 -9.32 -4.92
CA LYS A 96 -15.38 -9.22 -3.91
C LYS A 96 -16.61 -10.07 -4.30
N GLY A 97 -16.37 -11.22 -4.92
CA GLY A 97 -17.41 -12.17 -5.30
C GLY A 97 -18.49 -11.51 -6.15
N ARG A 98 -19.76 -11.60 -5.74
CA ARG A 98 -20.90 -11.02 -6.46
C ARG A 98 -20.91 -9.48 -6.54
N LEU A 99 -20.05 -8.80 -5.77
CA LEU A 99 -19.97 -7.34 -5.74
C LEU A 99 -18.86 -6.79 -6.64
N ILE A 100 -18.22 -7.64 -7.45
CA ILE A 100 -17.10 -7.28 -8.33
C ILE A 100 -17.44 -6.11 -9.27
N ASP A 101 -18.65 -6.08 -9.83
CA ASP A 101 -19.05 -5.03 -10.79
C ASP A 101 -19.26 -3.69 -10.09
N ILE A 102 -19.74 -3.71 -8.84
CA ILE A 102 -19.85 -2.51 -8.00
C ILE A 102 -18.47 -1.93 -7.75
N VAL A 103 -17.53 -2.76 -7.30
CA VAL A 103 -16.16 -2.28 -7.01
C VAL A 103 -15.47 -1.75 -8.27
N LYS A 104 -15.64 -2.40 -9.41
CA LYS A 104 -15.10 -1.93 -10.70
C LYS A 104 -15.69 -0.61 -11.18
N SER A 105 -16.90 -0.25 -10.74
CA SER A 105 -17.52 1.02 -11.09
C SER A 105 -17.02 2.21 -10.25
N ILE A 106 -16.28 1.94 -9.16
CA ILE A 106 -15.75 2.97 -8.26
C ILE A 106 -14.39 3.44 -8.75
N PRO A 107 -14.22 4.73 -9.10
CA PRO A 107 -12.92 5.27 -9.50
C PRO A 107 -11.92 5.24 -8.35
N ILE A 108 -10.70 4.75 -8.62
CA ILE A 108 -9.59 4.79 -7.67
C ILE A 108 -8.63 5.90 -8.08
N ASN A 109 -8.43 6.86 -7.19
CA ASN A 109 -7.62 8.05 -7.44
C ASN A 109 -6.42 8.07 -6.48
N VAL A 110 -5.28 8.53 -6.94
CA VAL A 110 -4.08 8.69 -6.12
C VAL A 110 -3.69 10.16 -6.08
N ILE A 111 -3.60 10.71 -4.86
CA ILE A 111 -3.14 12.08 -4.62
C ILE A 111 -1.62 12.04 -4.49
N LEU A 112 -0.93 12.76 -5.37
CA LEU A 112 0.53 12.78 -5.43
C LEU A 112 1.16 13.92 -4.64
N ASP A 113 0.35 14.85 -4.15
CA ASP A 113 0.79 15.96 -3.32
C ASP A 113 1.06 15.46 -1.89
N GLU A 114 2.30 15.63 -1.44
CA GLU A 114 2.74 15.18 -0.11
C GLU A 114 2.17 16.08 1.02
N GLU A 115 1.86 17.34 0.70
CA GLU A 115 1.30 18.31 1.64
C GLU A 115 -0.23 18.26 1.73
N PHE A 116 -0.87 17.41 0.93
CA PHE A 116 -2.34 17.30 0.88
C PHE A 116 -2.97 17.11 2.26
N GLY A 117 -2.37 16.27 3.12
CA GLY A 117 -2.86 16.02 4.47
C GLY A 117 -2.84 17.29 5.34
N LEU A 118 -1.76 18.06 5.26
CA LEU A 118 -1.61 19.33 5.98
C LEU A 118 -2.60 20.38 5.46
N TYR A 119 -2.70 20.50 4.15
CA TYR A 119 -3.65 21.41 3.49
C TYR A 119 -5.09 21.08 3.86
N SER A 120 -5.47 19.80 3.82
CA SER A 120 -6.81 19.34 4.18
C SER A 120 -7.15 19.65 5.64
N ALA A 121 -6.18 19.44 6.54
CA ALA A 121 -6.36 19.77 7.97
C ALA A 121 -6.53 21.29 8.16
N ALA A 122 -5.74 22.10 7.47
CA ALA A 122 -5.86 23.56 7.54
C ALA A 122 -7.20 24.07 6.99
N CYS A 123 -7.67 23.48 5.88
CA CYS A 123 -9.01 23.79 5.35
C CYS A 123 -10.11 23.43 6.34
N ARG A 124 -10.03 22.28 6.99
CA ARG A 124 -11.00 21.86 8.00
C ARG A 124 -11.00 22.77 9.21
N ALA A 125 -9.83 23.20 9.69
CA ALA A 125 -9.71 24.11 10.82
C ALA A 125 -10.34 25.48 10.57
N LYS A 126 -10.39 25.95 9.30
CA LYS A 126 -11.09 27.18 8.93
C LYS A 126 -12.61 27.09 8.97
N LEU A 127 -13.17 25.88 8.94
CA LEU A 127 -14.61 25.64 8.94
C LEU A 127 -15.17 25.41 10.36
N LEU A 128 -14.32 25.36 11.37
CA LEU A 128 -14.65 25.28 12.79
C LEU A 128 -14.58 26.64 13.45
#